data_c1e8471d52e7259ce49369ac794643be
#
_entry.id   c1e8471d52e7259ce49369ac794643be
#
_cell.length_a   1.000
_cell.length_b   1.000
_cell.length_c   1.000
_cell.angle_alpha   90.00
_cell.angle_beta   90.00
_cell.angle_gamma   90.00
#
_symmetry.space_group_name_H-M   'P 1'
#
loop_
_entity.id
_entity.type
_entity.pdbx_description
1 polymer ?
#
loop_
_entity_poly.entity_id
_entity_poly.type
_entity_poly.pdbx_seq_one_letter_code
_entity_poly.pdbx_strand_id
1 'polypeptide(L)'
;MNHTCLSCQISEPGIVLREGYHTRCCRKLFGTTIPPKVLFSTPDGASEAQKMVGKMSISGVQPKLSVIHDLKKHQLTVVERGGMYILKPPTERFESLPENENLCMNIASAYGIEVPSHGLLPLMDERLVYIVKRFDRLGDGSKLQQEDFQQLLQTNDKYTGSYERIANFIKKHSSVPGLDLIRLFERA
;
A
#
# COMPACT_ATOMS: atom_id res chain seq x y z
N MET A 1 -18.71 -1.21 18.32
CA MET A 1 -17.34 -1.78 18.22
C MET A 1 -17.20 -2.39 16.85
N ASN A 2 -16.18 -2.02 16.10
CA ASN A 2 -15.92 -2.60 14.78
C ASN A 2 -15.59 -4.09 14.95
N HIS A 3 -16.47 -4.96 14.50
CA HIS A 3 -16.27 -6.42 14.55
C HIS A 3 -15.47 -6.96 13.36
N THR A 4 -15.01 -6.07 12.44
CA THR A 4 -14.27 -6.43 11.24
C THR A 4 -12.79 -6.05 11.36
N CYS A 5 -11.92 -6.92 10.87
CA CYS A 5 -10.47 -6.70 10.88
C CYS A 5 -10.08 -5.54 9.94
N LEU A 6 -9.29 -4.59 10.41
CA LEU A 6 -8.81 -3.43 9.65
C LEU A 6 -7.87 -3.80 8.48
N SER A 7 -7.40 -5.03 8.38
CA SER A 7 -6.65 -5.52 7.21
C SER A 7 -7.56 -6.28 6.24
N CYS A 8 -8.05 -7.47 6.61
CA CYS A 8 -8.78 -8.35 5.69
C CYS A 8 -10.28 -8.06 5.59
N GLN A 9 -10.83 -7.15 6.39
CA GLN A 9 -12.25 -6.77 6.45
C GLN A 9 -13.23 -7.94 6.73
N ILE A 10 -12.72 -9.05 7.25
CA ILE A 10 -13.53 -10.21 7.62
C ILE A 10 -13.86 -10.12 9.11
N SER A 11 -15.11 -10.48 9.46
CA SER A 11 -15.55 -10.71 10.82
C SER A 11 -15.63 -12.23 11.04
N GLU A 12 -14.91 -12.74 12.04
CA GLU A 12 -14.94 -14.16 12.38
C GLU A 12 -15.58 -14.35 13.75
N PRO A 13 -16.69 -15.10 13.84
CA PRO A 13 -17.32 -15.38 15.13
C PRO A 13 -16.35 -16.02 16.11
N GLY A 14 -16.33 -15.54 17.37
CA GLY A 14 -15.48 -16.06 18.43
C GLY A 14 -14.01 -15.62 18.38
N ILE A 15 -13.59 -14.86 17.39
CA ILE A 15 -12.23 -14.32 17.32
C ILE A 15 -12.21 -12.88 17.85
N VAL A 16 -11.37 -12.66 18.87
CA VAL A 16 -11.15 -11.31 19.42
C VAL A 16 -10.09 -10.59 18.60
N LEU A 17 -10.46 -9.42 18.08
CA LEU A 17 -9.53 -8.51 17.43
C LEU A 17 -8.67 -7.79 18.47
N ARG A 18 -7.37 -7.67 18.21
CA ARG A 18 -6.45 -6.84 19.00
C ARG A 18 -6.22 -5.53 18.28
N GLU A 19 -6.67 -4.42 18.87
CA GLU A 19 -6.62 -3.09 18.27
C GLU A 19 -7.11 -3.08 16.80
N GLY A 20 -8.25 -3.76 16.54
CA GLY A 20 -8.88 -3.85 15.24
C GLY A 20 -8.27 -4.89 14.27
N TYR A 21 -7.32 -5.73 14.70
CA TYR A 21 -6.69 -6.71 13.82
C TYR A 21 -6.85 -8.15 14.30
N HIS A 22 -7.02 -9.09 13.37
CA HIS A 22 -6.70 -10.49 13.64
C HIS A 22 -5.19 -10.63 13.89
N THR A 23 -4.80 -11.43 14.87
CA THR A 23 -3.38 -11.68 15.17
C THR A 23 -2.59 -12.15 13.94
N ARG A 24 -3.21 -12.98 13.06
CA ARG A 24 -2.58 -13.46 11.82
C ARG A 24 -2.35 -12.33 10.82
N CYS A 25 -3.31 -11.41 10.66
CA CYS A 25 -3.20 -10.28 9.76
C CYS A 25 -2.13 -9.29 10.23
N CYS A 26 -2.10 -9.02 11.52
CA CYS A 26 -1.10 -8.17 12.14
C CYS A 26 0.33 -8.75 11.98
N ARG A 27 0.52 -10.05 12.21
CA ARG A 27 1.81 -10.73 11.98
C ARG A 27 2.24 -10.67 10.51
N LYS A 28 1.32 -10.88 9.57
CA LYS A 28 1.61 -10.82 8.12
C LYS A 28 2.06 -9.43 7.70
N LEU A 29 1.40 -8.38 8.20
CA LEU A 29 1.67 -7.00 7.82
C LEU A 29 2.88 -6.43 8.59
N PHE A 30 2.90 -6.54 9.92
CA PHE A 30 3.86 -5.84 10.79
C PHE A 30 4.92 -6.74 11.42
N GLY A 31 4.77 -8.06 11.36
CA GLY A 31 5.63 -9.01 12.08
C GLY A 31 5.33 -9.10 13.58
N THR A 32 4.32 -8.40 14.09
CA THR A 32 3.92 -8.33 15.51
C THR A 32 2.49 -8.77 15.71
N THR A 33 2.07 -8.97 16.99
CA THR A 33 0.71 -9.38 17.33
C THR A 33 -0.24 -8.23 17.61
N ILE A 34 0.31 -7.02 17.72
CA ILE A 34 -0.41 -5.76 17.95
C ILE A 34 0.06 -4.77 16.86
N PRO A 35 -0.82 -4.01 16.21
CA PRO A 35 -0.43 -3.03 15.19
C PRO A 35 0.34 -1.86 15.80
N PRO A 36 1.31 -1.26 15.08
CA PRO A 36 2.02 -0.07 15.54
C PRO A 36 1.09 1.14 15.59
N LYS A 37 1.38 2.07 16.49
CA LYS A 37 0.66 3.34 16.60
C LYS A 37 1.13 4.35 15.55
N VAL A 38 0.20 5.19 15.09
CA VAL A 38 0.46 6.37 14.27
C VAL A 38 0.28 7.61 15.15
N LEU A 39 1.34 8.37 15.36
CA LEU A 39 1.36 9.50 16.31
C LEU A 39 1.27 10.85 15.61
N PHE A 40 0.44 10.96 14.57
CA PHE A 40 0.11 12.24 13.94
C PHE A 40 -1.36 12.25 13.50
N SER A 41 -1.90 13.45 13.34
CA SER A 41 -3.25 13.71 12.82
C SER A 41 -3.24 13.78 11.29
N THR A 42 -4.43 13.84 10.67
CA THR A 42 -4.54 13.99 9.22
C THR A 42 -3.87 15.26 8.67
N PRO A 43 -4.03 16.45 9.26
CA PRO A 43 -3.34 17.66 8.80
C PRO A 43 -1.80 17.54 8.88
N ASP A 44 -1.29 16.94 9.97
CA ASP A 44 0.16 16.72 10.12
C ASP A 44 0.68 15.74 9.07
N GLY A 45 -0.04 14.64 8.84
CA GLY A 45 0.30 13.65 7.81
C GLY A 45 0.28 14.25 6.41
N ALA A 46 -0.69 15.10 6.08
CA ALA A 46 -0.74 15.80 4.80
C ALA A 46 0.44 16.77 4.62
N SER A 47 0.80 17.51 5.66
CA SER A 47 1.96 18.41 5.67
C SER A 47 3.27 17.64 5.46
N GLU A 48 3.49 16.55 6.20
CA GLU A 48 4.66 15.69 6.02
C GLU A 48 4.71 15.04 4.64
N ALA A 49 3.56 14.60 4.10
CA ALA A 49 3.48 14.03 2.76
C ALA A 49 3.85 15.05 1.67
N GLN A 50 3.46 16.32 1.83
CA GLN A 50 3.87 17.41 0.91
C GLN A 50 5.39 17.62 0.91
N LYS A 51 6.04 17.57 2.07
CA LYS A 51 7.52 17.68 2.18
C LYS A 51 8.23 16.52 1.49
N MET A 52 7.55 15.39 1.31
CA MET A 52 8.08 14.20 0.66
C MET A 52 7.85 14.13 -0.85
N VAL A 53 7.06 15.05 -1.42
CA VAL A 53 6.85 15.14 -2.87
C VAL A 53 8.20 15.34 -3.56
N GLY A 54 8.51 14.48 -4.54
CA GLY A 54 9.77 14.49 -5.27
C GLY A 54 10.96 13.78 -4.57
N LYS A 55 10.85 13.46 -3.27
CA LYS A 55 11.90 12.71 -2.53
C LYS A 55 11.70 11.19 -2.57
N MET A 56 10.50 10.73 -2.86
CA MET A 56 10.19 9.31 -2.98
C MET A 56 10.25 8.87 -4.44
N SER A 57 10.95 7.78 -4.70
CA SER A 57 11.03 7.13 -6.02
C SER A 57 9.75 6.37 -6.42
N ILE A 58 8.61 6.71 -5.83
CA ILE A 58 7.32 6.06 -6.11
C ILE A 58 6.43 7.08 -6.79
N SER A 59 6.08 6.79 -8.04
CA SER A 59 5.14 7.56 -8.86
C SER A 59 3.73 7.61 -8.22
N GLY A 60 3.00 8.67 -8.47
CA GLY A 60 1.58 8.80 -8.14
C GLY A 60 1.19 10.16 -7.54
N VAL A 61 -0.04 10.57 -7.83
CA VAL A 61 -0.61 11.89 -7.49
C VAL A 61 -1.05 11.98 -6.02
N GLN A 62 -1.43 10.83 -5.40
CA GLN A 62 -1.88 10.81 -4.02
C GLN A 62 -0.74 11.06 -3.03
N PRO A 63 -0.94 11.92 -2.01
CA PRO A 63 0.00 12.11 -0.92
C PRO A 63 0.36 10.78 -0.24
N LYS A 64 1.64 10.56 0.02
CA LYS A 64 2.11 9.32 0.64
C LYS A 64 3.33 9.57 1.50
N LEU A 65 3.46 8.80 2.58
CA LEU A 65 4.56 8.84 3.53
C LEU A 65 5.32 7.52 3.50
N SER A 66 6.65 7.62 3.50
CA SER A 66 7.53 6.47 3.70
C SER A 66 7.76 6.28 5.19
N VAL A 67 7.50 5.09 5.74
CA VAL A 67 7.61 4.83 7.17
C VAL A 67 8.32 3.53 7.49
N ILE A 68 8.91 3.48 8.68
CA ILE A 68 9.43 2.27 9.31
C ILE A 68 8.64 1.97 10.58
N HIS A 69 8.59 0.69 10.97
CA HIS A 69 8.07 0.27 12.26
C HIS A 69 9.22 0.29 13.30
N ASP A 70 9.18 1.28 14.20
CA ASP A 70 10.05 1.28 15.38
C ASP A 70 9.53 0.26 16.40
N LEU A 71 10.13 -0.92 16.42
CA LEU A 71 9.71 -2.02 17.29
C LEU A 71 9.88 -1.71 18.78
N LYS A 72 10.85 -0.84 19.16
CA LYS A 72 11.08 -0.47 20.57
C LYS A 72 9.98 0.45 21.07
N LYS A 73 9.56 1.41 20.26
CA LYS A 73 8.52 2.38 20.61
C LYS A 73 7.11 1.89 20.21
N HIS A 74 7.04 0.79 19.45
CA HIS A 74 5.80 0.25 18.90
C HIS A 74 4.98 1.27 18.12
N GLN A 75 5.66 2.06 17.27
CA GLN A 75 5.07 3.13 16.47
C GLN A 75 5.65 3.19 15.07
N LEU A 76 4.93 3.84 14.15
CA LEU A 76 5.44 4.17 12.83
C LEU A 76 6.18 5.51 12.87
N THR A 77 7.36 5.53 12.24
CA THR A 77 8.20 6.72 12.12
C THR A 77 8.38 7.06 10.64
N VAL A 78 8.12 8.31 10.28
CA VAL A 78 8.33 8.82 8.92
C VAL A 78 9.82 8.91 8.64
N VAL A 79 10.23 8.42 7.46
CA VAL A 79 11.62 8.42 7.02
C VAL A 79 11.73 8.82 5.55
N GLU A 80 12.76 9.57 5.20
CA GLU A 80 13.01 9.93 3.79
C GLU A 80 13.52 8.75 2.97
N ARG A 81 14.29 7.85 3.58
CA ARG A 81 14.89 6.68 2.94
C ARG A 81 14.72 5.44 3.79
N GLY A 82 14.74 4.28 3.16
CA GLY A 82 14.71 3.00 3.86
C GLY A 82 13.34 2.59 4.41
N GLY A 83 12.26 3.31 4.10
CA GLY A 83 10.91 2.94 4.56
C GLY A 83 10.48 1.56 4.06
N MET A 84 9.92 0.78 4.97
CA MET A 84 9.40 -0.56 4.73
C MET A 84 7.91 -0.55 4.39
N TYR A 85 7.22 0.56 4.68
CA TYR A 85 5.80 0.74 4.43
C TYR A 85 5.54 2.08 3.76
N ILE A 86 4.40 2.17 3.09
CA ILE A 86 3.83 3.39 2.57
C ILE A 86 2.53 3.64 3.31
N LEU A 87 2.38 4.85 3.88
CA LEU A 87 1.11 5.36 4.37
C LEU A 87 0.48 6.29 3.34
N LYS A 88 -0.82 6.17 3.16
CA LYS A 88 -1.62 7.04 2.30
C LYS A 88 -2.76 7.61 3.14
N PRO A 89 -2.63 8.85 3.62
CA PRO A 89 -3.66 9.51 4.41
C PRO A 89 -4.90 9.83 3.57
N PRO A 90 -6.06 10.05 4.20
CA PRO A 90 -7.23 10.59 3.53
C PRO A 90 -6.92 11.97 2.96
N THR A 91 -7.67 12.41 1.97
CA THR A 91 -7.56 13.76 1.38
C THR A 91 -8.87 14.49 1.60
N GLU A 92 -8.84 15.84 1.58
CA GLU A 92 -10.06 16.65 1.71
C GLU A 92 -11.10 16.33 0.62
N ARG A 93 -10.65 16.00 -0.58
CA ARG A 93 -11.52 15.67 -1.71
C ARG A 93 -12.12 14.27 -1.62
N PHE A 94 -11.41 13.32 -0.98
CA PHE A 94 -11.79 11.91 -0.92
C PHE A 94 -11.48 11.37 0.48
N GLU A 95 -12.37 11.63 1.43
CA GLU A 95 -12.18 11.25 2.84
C GLU A 95 -12.06 9.74 3.05
N SER A 96 -12.88 8.94 2.36
CA SER A 96 -12.89 7.46 2.46
C SER A 96 -11.92 6.78 1.48
N LEU A 97 -10.93 7.51 0.95
CA LEU A 97 -9.97 6.93 0.01
C LEU A 97 -9.14 5.79 0.61
N PRO A 98 -8.68 5.86 1.88
CA PRO A 98 -7.99 4.75 2.55
C PRO A 98 -8.82 3.47 2.62
N GLU A 99 -10.09 3.59 3.04
CA GLU A 99 -11.02 2.46 3.16
C GLU A 99 -11.32 1.84 1.81
N ASN A 100 -11.52 2.68 0.80
CA ASN A 100 -11.75 2.23 -0.58
C ASN A 100 -10.54 1.48 -1.14
N GLU A 101 -9.32 1.98 -0.91
CA GLU A 101 -8.09 1.31 -1.35
C GLU A 101 -7.93 -0.05 -0.66
N ASN A 102 -8.17 -0.12 0.65
CA ASN A 102 -8.14 -1.37 1.40
C ASN A 102 -9.18 -2.37 0.90
N LEU A 103 -10.40 -1.91 0.59
CA LEU A 103 -11.48 -2.74 0.03
C LEU A 103 -11.09 -3.28 -1.35
N CYS A 104 -10.61 -2.44 -2.26
CA CYS A 104 -10.19 -2.85 -3.60
C CYS A 104 -9.07 -3.91 -3.55
N MET A 105 -8.10 -3.75 -2.65
CA MET A 105 -7.03 -4.72 -2.47
C MET A 105 -7.55 -6.06 -1.91
N ASN A 106 -8.51 -6.03 -0.99
CA ASN A 106 -9.16 -7.25 -0.49
C ASN A 106 -9.99 -7.95 -1.57
N ILE A 107 -10.71 -7.20 -2.40
CA ILE A 107 -11.44 -7.74 -3.56
C ILE A 107 -10.45 -8.40 -4.52
N ALA A 108 -9.37 -7.72 -4.91
CA ALA A 108 -8.34 -8.27 -5.79
C ALA A 108 -7.76 -9.58 -5.22
N SER A 109 -7.45 -9.60 -3.93
CA SER A 109 -6.98 -10.82 -3.25
C SER A 109 -8.00 -11.96 -3.27
N ALA A 110 -9.29 -11.66 -3.11
CA ALA A 110 -10.36 -12.66 -3.18
C ALA A 110 -10.54 -13.27 -4.58
N TYR A 111 -10.20 -12.51 -5.61
CA TYR A 111 -10.14 -12.99 -7.01
C TYR A 111 -8.80 -13.68 -7.36
N GLY A 112 -7.93 -13.95 -6.38
CA GLY A 112 -6.67 -14.66 -6.60
C GLY A 112 -5.53 -13.78 -7.13
N ILE A 113 -5.72 -12.47 -7.23
CA ILE A 113 -4.65 -11.55 -7.59
C ILE A 113 -3.70 -11.40 -6.39
N GLU A 114 -2.42 -11.60 -6.63
CA GLU A 114 -1.41 -11.38 -5.60
C GLU A 114 -1.30 -9.89 -5.27
N VAL A 115 -1.52 -9.57 -3.99
CA VAL A 115 -1.45 -8.21 -3.46
C VAL A 115 -0.46 -8.12 -2.30
N PRO A 116 0.24 -6.98 -2.13
CA PRO A 116 1.09 -6.77 -0.97
C PRO A 116 0.27 -6.76 0.33
N SER A 117 0.91 -7.07 1.45
CA SER A 117 0.25 -6.98 2.76
C SER A 117 -0.15 -5.53 3.05
N HIS A 118 -1.40 -5.32 3.42
CA HIS A 118 -2.01 -3.99 3.60
C HIS A 118 -3.05 -3.97 4.71
N GLY A 119 -3.52 -2.78 5.05
CA GLY A 119 -4.57 -2.59 6.05
C GLY A 119 -4.82 -1.11 6.32
N LEU A 120 -5.58 -0.85 7.38
CA LEU A 120 -5.92 0.48 7.87
C LEU A 120 -5.39 0.68 9.27
N LEU A 121 -4.92 1.87 9.60
CA LEU A 121 -4.53 2.25 10.95
C LEU A 121 -5.27 3.53 11.36
N PRO A 122 -5.68 3.65 12.62
CA PRO A 122 -6.24 4.91 13.13
C PRO A 122 -5.12 5.95 13.28
N LEU A 123 -5.41 7.18 12.88
CA LEU A 123 -4.66 8.38 13.18
C LEU A 123 -5.05 8.94 14.56
N MET A 124 -4.37 9.97 15.05
CA MET A 124 -4.71 10.60 16.34
C MET A 124 -6.08 11.30 16.34
N ASP A 125 -6.60 11.66 15.18
CA ASP A 125 -7.93 12.24 14.97
C ASP A 125 -8.99 11.19 14.62
N GLU A 126 -8.72 9.91 14.89
CA GLU A 126 -9.58 8.74 14.65
C GLU A 126 -9.88 8.43 13.18
N ARG A 127 -9.47 9.28 12.24
CA ARG A 127 -9.55 8.96 10.81
C ARG A 127 -8.60 7.82 10.45
N LEU A 128 -8.95 7.08 9.41
CA LEU A 128 -8.13 5.94 8.98
C LEU A 128 -7.10 6.36 7.94
N VAL A 129 -5.91 5.76 8.01
CA VAL A 129 -4.87 5.83 6.99
C VAL A 129 -4.65 4.46 6.39
N TYR A 130 -4.53 4.36 5.07
CA TYR A 130 -4.14 3.12 4.41
C TYR A 130 -2.64 2.88 4.57
N ILE A 131 -2.28 1.65 4.92
CA ILE A 131 -0.89 1.21 5.03
C ILE A 131 -0.66 0.00 4.13
N VAL A 132 0.45 0.00 3.40
CA VAL A 132 0.89 -1.13 2.59
C VAL A 132 2.36 -1.42 2.83
N LYS A 133 2.68 -2.71 3.01
CA LYS A 133 4.06 -3.17 3.11
C LYS A 133 4.70 -3.14 1.73
N ARG A 134 5.88 -2.57 1.62
CA ARG A 134 6.61 -2.47 0.36
C ARG A 134 7.13 -3.84 -0.05
N PHE A 135 6.72 -4.32 -1.21
CA PHE A 135 7.20 -5.56 -1.81
C PHE A 135 8.56 -5.39 -2.49
N ASP A 136 8.96 -4.15 -2.81
CA ASP A 136 10.25 -3.82 -3.42
C ASP A 136 11.39 -3.70 -2.39
N ARG A 137 11.15 -4.06 -1.13
CA ARG A 137 12.15 -4.12 -0.06
C ARG A 137 12.38 -5.57 0.32
N LEU A 138 13.58 -6.07 0.08
CA LEU A 138 13.96 -7.44 0.39
C LEU A 138 14.48 -7.56 1.83
N GLY A 139 14.44 -8.78 2.37
CA GLY A 139 14.84 -9.03 3.76
C GLY A 139 16.34 -8.79 4.05
N ASP A 140 17.17 -8.75 3.02
CA ASP A 140 18.60 -8.43 3.09
C ASP A 140 18.90 -6.91 3.03
N GLY A 141 17.84 -6.07 2.98
CA GLY A 141 17.94 -4.62 2.87
C GLY A 141 18.10 -4.10 1.44
N SER A 142 18.20 -4.97 0.45
CA SER A 142 18.24 -4.59 -0.95
C SER A 142 16.90 -4.08 -1.46
N LYS A 143 16.93 -3.38 -2.59
CA LYS A 143 15.75 -2.82 -3.25
C LYS A 143 15.60 -3.37 -4.65
N LEU A 144 14.41 -3.88 -4.98
CA LEU A 144 14.02 -4.14 -6.36
C LEU A 144 13.80 -2.83 -7.10
N GLN A 145 14.35 -2.71 -8.29
CA GLN A 145 14.00 -1.61 -9.18
C GLN A 145 12.56 -1.79 -9.67
N GLN A 146 11.84 -0.69 -9.72
CA GLN A 146 10.44 -0.66 -10.11
C GLN A 146 10.18 0.58 -10.95
N GLU A 147 9.55 0.37 -12.10
CA GLU A 147 9.07 1.42 -12.98
C GLU A 147 7.63 1.11 -13.40
N ASP A 148 6.80 2.11 -13.48
CA ASP A 148 5.46 1.95 -14.03
C ASP A 148 5.47 2.04 -15.56
N PHE A 149 4.37 1.60 -16.21
CA PHE A 149 4.28 1.63 -17.67
C PHE A 149 4.27 3.03 -18.27
N GLN A 150 3.91 4.06 -17.52
CA GLN A 150 4.07 5.46 -17.96
C GLN A 150 5.55 5.78 -18.18
N GLN A 151 6.40 5.39 -17.23
CA GLN A 151 7.85 5.60 -17.29
C GLN A 151 8.47 4.76 -18.42
N LEU A 152 8.14 3.46 -18.48
CA LEU A 152 8.67 2.53 -19.49
C LEU A 152 8.25 2.92 -20.93
N LEU A 153 7.03 3.41 -21.11
CA LEU A 153 6.50 3.86 -22.41
C LEU A 153 6.80 5.32 -22.71
N GLN A 154 7.42 6.05 -21.77
CA GLN A 154 7.77 7.47 -21.88
C GLN A 154 6.57 8.32 -22.28
N THR A 155 5.40 8.07 -21.66
CA THR A 155 4.18 8.85 -21.94
C THR A 155 4.07 10.02 -20.96
N ASN A 156 3.55 11.14 -21.45
CA ASN A 156 3.36 12.35 -20.63
C ASN A 156 2.17 12.24 -19.68
N ASP A 157 1.22 11.34 -19.96
CA ASP A 157 0.01 11.16 -19.19
C ASP A 157 -0.17 9.68 -18.80
N LYS A 158 -0.43 9.46 -17.52
CA LYS A 158 -0.63 8.13 -16.92
C LYS A 158 -1.96 7.48 -17.34
N TYR A 159 -2.94 8.31 -17.70
CA TYR A 159 -4.31 7.85 -17.97
C TYR A 159 -4.61 7.75 -19.47
N THR A 160 -3.69 8.13 -20.32
CA THR A 160 -3.81 7.97 -21.78
C THR A 160 -2.99 6.78 -22.27
N GLY A 161 -3.65 5.89 -22.98
CA GLY A 161 -3.00 4.69 -23.53
C GLY A 161 -3.98 3.56 -23.68
N SER A 162 -3.47 2.40 -24.08
CA SER A 162 -4.26 1.17 -24.16
C SER A 162 -3.52 0.00 -23.54
N TYR A 163 -4.26 -1.00 -23.07
CA TYR A 163 -3.69 -2.28 -22.62
C TYR A 163 -2.92 -2.98 -23.74
N GLU A 164 -3.32 -2.79 -25.00
CA GLU A 164 -2.63 -3.30 -26.19
C GLU A 164 -1.19 -2.76 -26.30
N ARG A 165 -1.00 -1.47 -26.01
CA ARG A 165 0.33 -0.85 -26.01
C ARG A 165 1.21 -1.43 -24.92
N ILE A 166 0.65 -1.68 -23.72
CA ILE A 166 1.32 -2.37 -22.62
C ILE A 166 1.66 -3.81 -23.02
N ALA A 167 0.71 -4.54 -23.61
CA ALA A 167 0.92 -5.91 -24.06
C ALA A 167 2.04 -6.01 -25.10
N ASN A 168 2.10 -5.08 -26.05
CA ASN A 168 3.17 -5.02 -27.04
C ASN A 168 4.54 -4.73 -26.41
N PHE A 169 4.58 -3.87 -25.39
CA PHE A 169 5.81 -3.65 -24.63
C PHE A 169 6.26 -4.92 -23.91
N ILE A 170 5.34 -5.63 -23.22
CA ILE A 170 5.63 -6.89 -22.54
C ILE A 170 6.16 -7.93 -23.54
N LYS A 171 5.51 -8.10 -24.69
CA LYS A 171 5.96 -9.04 -25.74
C LYS A 171 7.41 -8.80 -26.15
N LYS A 172 7.81 -7.54 -26.23
CA LYS A 172 9.15 -7.15 -26.71
C LYS A 172 10.24 -7.25 -25.63
N HIS A 173 9.90 -7.01 -24.37
CA HIS A 173 10.90 -6.78 -23.32
C HIS A 173 10.87 -7.78 -22.17
N SER A 174 9.79 -8.55 -21.99
CA SER A 174 9.73 -9.57 -20.94
C SER A 174 10.56 -10.80 -21.30
N SER A 175 11.18 -11.40 -20.30
CA SER A 175 11.85 -12.71 -20.40
C SER A 175 10.85 -13.87 -20.47
N VAL A 176 9.61 -13.67 -20.02
CA VAL A 176 8.52 -14.68 -20.02
C VAL A 176 7.20 -14.08 -20.53
N PRO A 177 7.17 -13.57 -21.77
CA PRO A 177 6.09 -12.73 -22.27
C PRO A 177 4.71 -13.39 -22.24
N GLY A 178 4.64 -14.71 -22.47
CA GLY A 178 3.36 -15.45 -22.44
C GLY A 178 2.70 -15.39 -21.06
N LEU A 179 3.46 -15.63 -19.99
CA LEU A 179 2.95 -15.58 -18.62
C LEU A 179 2.57 -14.15 -18.21
N ASP A 180 3.40 -13.18 -18.55
CA ASP A 180 3.16 -11.79 -18.17
C ASP A 180 1.96 -11.18 -18.91
N LEU A 181 1.68 -11.62 -20.14
CA LEU A 181 0.46 -11.26 -20.86
C LEU A 181 -0.80 -11.82 -20.20
N ILE A 182 -0.77 -13.08 -19.74
CA ILE A 182 -1.88 -13.67 -18.98
C ILE A 182 -2.11 -12.85 -17.70
N ARG A 183 -1.05 -12.53 -16.96
CA ARG A 183 -1.13 -11.70 -15.76
C ARG A 183 -1.66 -10.28 -16.04
N LEU A 184 -1.28 -9.68 -17.17
CA LEU A 184 -1.85 -8.40 -17.59
C LEU A 184 -3.36 -8.52 -17.80
N PHE A 185 -3.79 -9.55 -18.56
CA PHE A 185 -5.20 -9.78 -18.88
C PHE A 185 -6.05 -10.03 -17.62
N GLU A 186 -5.53 -10.79 -16.65
CA GLU A 186 -6.22 -11.04 -15.37
C GLU A 186 -6.42 -9.77 -14.52
N ARG A 187 -5.65 -8.71 -14.75
CA ARG A 187 -5.66 -7.46 -13.98
C ARG A 187 -6.30 -6.28 -14.72
N ALA A 188 -6.59 -6.44 -16.00
CA ALA A 188 -7.24 -5.43 -16.84
C ALA A 188 -8.76 -5.46 -16.71
#